data_234e0311a6e42ef5d76e4e2df1ab0e1f
#
_entry.id   234e0311a6e42ef5d76e4e2df1ab0e1f
#
_cell.length_a   1.000
_cell.length_b   1.000
_cell.length_c   1.000
_cell.angle_alpha   90.00
_cell.angle_beta   90.00
_cell.angle_gamma   90.00
#
_symmetry.space_group_name_H-M   'P 1'
#
loop_
_entity.id
_entity.type
_entity.pdbx_description
1 polymer ?
#
loop_
_entity_poly.entity_id
_entity_poly.type
_entity_poly.pdbx_seq_one_letter_code
_entity_poly.pdbx_strand_id
1 'polypeptide(L)'
;MTTLPLILLTAGYALVFVIVAYVTRATSRRVAGALAGGAAAGLVCLGLIVLGEAFRWWKVPLLSTPFLLFLGLAISVSPIYLVTWRIVRRFGWRGLAVFTGAVTIIGAPRDYFIASKFPEWMVFSPGIVPIIADAVTYGAVIVLLGHGVMRLISGPAREDRLARSQPLAAP
;
A
#
# COMPACT_ATOMS: atom_id res chain seq x y z
N MET A 1 -20.53 -0.44 -16.19
CA MET A 1 -20.04 -1.43 -15.20
C MET A 1 -20.60 -1.07 -13.85
N THR A 2 -21.06 -2.04 -13.09
CA THR A 2 -21.58 -1.80 -11.74
C THR A 2 -20.44 -1.47 -10.79
N THR A 3 -20.58 -0.41 -10.01
CA THR A 3 -19.60 -0.01 -8.95
C THR A 3 -19.57 -1.01 -7.78
N LEU A 4 -20.54 -1.94 -7.75
CA LEU A 4 -20.72 -2.92 -6.68
C LEU A 4 -19.47 -3.79 -6.41
N PRO A 5 -18.79 -4.40 -7.41
CA PRO A 5 -17.60 -5.19 -7.15
C PRO A 5 -16.47 -4.38 -6.50
N LEU A 6 -16.29 -3.12 -6.92
CA LEU A 6 -15.27 -2.24 -6.34
C LEU A 6 -15.60 -1.88 -4.88
N ILE A 7 -16.87 -1.64 -4.58
CA ILE A 7 -17.33 -1.37 -3.20
C ILE A 7 -17.12 -2.61 -2.32
N LEU A 8 -17.50 -3.79 -2.79
CA LEU A 8 -17.31 -5.05 -2.04
C LEU A 8 -15.82 -5.36 -1.80
N LEU A 9 -14.98 -5.15 -2.82
CA LEU A 9 -13.55 -5.32 -2.68
C LEU A 9 -12.97 -4.34 -1.66
N THR A 10 -13.35 -3.07 -1.73
CA THR A 10 -12.91 -2.04 -0.78
C THR A 10 -13.36 -2.37 0.64
N ALA A 11 -14.59 -2.83 0.83
CA ALA A 11 -15.09 -3.28 2.12
C ALA A 11 -14.31 -4.51 2.65
N GLY A 12 -13.98 -5.46 1.78
CA GLY A 12 -13.13 -6.60 2.13
C GLY A 12 -11.74 -6.15 2.61
N TYR A 13 -11.09 -5.22 1.90
CA TYR A 13 -9.81 -4.67 2.35
C TYR A 13 -9.92 -3.85 3.64
N ALA A 14 -11.02 -3.14 3.86
CA ALA A 14 -11.27 -2.45 5.13
C ALA A 14 -11.36 -3.46 6.30
N LEU A 15 -12.02 -4.59 6.10
CA LEU A 15 -12.06 -5.68 7.08
C LEU A 15 -10.64 -6.23 7.34
N VAL A 16 -9.87 -6.50 6.29
CA VAL A 16 -8.46 -6.93 6.42
C VAL A 16 -7.66 -5.90 7.21
N PHE A 17 -7.84 -4.60 6.95
CA PHE A 17 -7.18 -3.54 7.70
C PHE A 17 -7.51 -3.59 9.19
N VAL A 18 -8.78 -3.75 9.54
CA VAL A 18 -9.23 -3.87 10.95
C VAL A 18 -8.59 -5.11 11.61
N ILE A 19 -8.61 -6.26 10.93
CA ILE A 19 -7.97 -7.49 11.43
C ILE A 19 -6.48 -7.27 11.67
N VAL A 20 -5.77 -6.69 10.70
CA VAL A 20 -4.34 -6.43 10.82
C VAL A 20 -4.06 -5.43 11.94
N ALA A 21 -4.87 -4.37 12.09
CA ALA A 21 -4.74 -3.41 13.18
C ALA A 21 -4.91 -4.09 14.56
N TYR A 22 -5.90 -4.98 14.68
CA TYR A 22 -6.15 -5.76 15.89
C TYR A 22 -4.98 -6.71 16.21
N VAL A 23 -4.58 -7.56 15.25
CA VAL A 23 -3.48 -8.53 15.41
C VAL A 23 -2.15 -7.84 15.69
N THR A 24 -1.91 -6.68 15.06
CA THR A 24 -0.70 -5.90 15.31
C THR A 24 -0.79 -5.05 16.57
N ARG A 25 -1.92 -5.04 17.29
CA ARG A 25 -2.16 -4.17 18.45
C ARG A 25 -1.76 -2.72 18.13
N ALA A 26 -2.23 -2.22 16.97
CA ALA A 26 -1.87 -0.90 16.51
C ALA A 26 -2.51 0.16 17.40
N THR A 27 -1.73 1.18 17.78
CA THR A 27 -2.28 2.36 18.47
C THR A 27 -3.04 3.23 17.47
N SER A 28 -3.95 4.10 17.96
CA SER A 28 -4.69 5.04 17.11
C SER A 28 -3.78 5.87 16.21
N ARG A 29 -2.62 6.31 16.74
CA ARG A 29 -1.61 7.05 15.97
C ARG A 29 -1.02 6.22 14.82
N ARG A 30 -0.82 4.91 15.01
CA ARG A 30 -0.33 4.00 13.96
C ARG A 30 -1.41 3.72 12.92
N VAL A 31 -2.66 3.57 13.37
CA VAL A 31 -3.80 3.43 12.46
C VAL A 31 -3.94 4.67 11.58
N ALA A 32 -3.89 5.87 12.19
CA ALA A 32 -3.94 7.12 11.44
C ALA A 32 -2.75 7.26 10.47
N GLY A 33 -1.54 6.89 10.91
CA GLY A 33 -0.35 6.89 10.06
C GLY A 33 -0.46 5.91 8.88
N ALA A 34 -1.01 4.71 9.11
CA ALA A 34 -1.22 3.73 8.05
C ALA A 34 -2.26 4.19 7.03
N LEU A 35 -3.36 4.79 7.48
CA LEU A 35 -4.37 5.37 6.59
C LEU A 35 -3.81 6.54 5.77
N ALA A 36 -3.03 7.43 6.40
CA ALA A 36 -2.37 8.52 5.68
C ALA A 36 -1.34 8.01 4.67
N GLY A 37 -0.56 6.98 5.02
CA GLY A 37 0.33 6.28 4.08
C GLY A 37 -0.45 5.69 2.91
N GLY A 38 -1.60 5.06 3.19
CA GLY A 38 -2.51 4.53 2.18
C GLY A 38 -3.07 5.61 1.27
N ALA A 39 -3.51 6.73 1.83
CA ALA A 39 -4.01 7.87 1.06
C ALA A 39 -2.92 8.47 0.15
N ALA A 40 -1.71 8.67 0.67
CA ALA A 40 -0.60 9.18 -0.13
C ALA A 40 -0.20 8.24 -1.27
N ALA A 41 -0.05 6.94 -0.96
CA ALA A 41 0.26 5.93 -1.98
C ALA A 41 -0.89 5.80 -2.99
N GLY A 42 -2.14 5.76 -2.54
CA GLY A 42 -3.32 5.67 -3.41
C GLY A 42 -3.44 6.87 -4.36
N LEU A 43 -3.14 8.08 -3.87
CA LEU A 43 -3.14 9.28 -4.71
C LEU A 43 -2.07 9.21 -5.80
N VAL A 44 -0.84 8.83 -5.43
CA VAL A 44 0.25 8.68 -6.40
C VAL A 44 -0.04 7.56 -7.38
N CYS A 45 -0.55 6.40 -6.91
CA CYS A 45 -0.97 5.30 -7.79
C CYS A 45 -2.04 5.76 -8.79
N LEU A 46 -3.03 6.54 -8.35
CA LEU A 46 -4.05 7.08 -9.26
C LEU A 46 -3.41 7.96 -10.36
N GLY A 47 -2.46 8.83 -9.97
CA GLY A 47 -1.69 9.62 -10.94
C GLY A 47 -0.89 8.75 -11.92
N LEU A 48 -0.24 7.69 -11.43
CA LEU A 48 0.49 6.73 -12.26
C LEU A 48 -0.43 5.93 -13.19
N ILE A 49 -1.66 5.61 -12.76
CA ILE A 49 -2.66 4.96 -13.60
C ILE A 49 -2.99 5.87 -14.80
N VAL A 50 -3.29 7.16 -14.53
CA VAL A 50 -3.57 8.15 -15.59
C VAL A 50 -2.37 8.31 -16.53
N LEU A 51 -1.18 8.41 -15.97
CA LEU A 51 0.06 8.54 -16.74
C LEU A 51 0.31 7.31 -17.61
N GLY A 52 0.14 6.11 -17.07
CA GLY A 52 0.31 4.87 -17.81
C GLY A 52 -0.73 4.67 -18.92
N GLU A 53 -1.96 5.16 -18.74
CA GLU A 53 -2.94 5.22 -19.85
C GLU A 53 -2.49 6.19 -20.95
N ALA A 54 -1.95 7.35 -20.60
CA ALA A 54 -1.42 8.31 -21.56
C ALA A 54 -0.26 7.73 -22.38
N PHE A 55 0.61 6.92 -21.74
CA PHE A 55 1.71 6.20 -22.40
C PHE A 55 1.28 4.87 -23.05
N ARG A 56 -0.01 4.51 -22.95
CA ARG A 56 -0.56 3.24 -23.47
C ARG A 56 0.12 2.00 -22.87
N TRP A 57 0.56 2.07 -21.61
CA TRP A 57 1.12 0.93 -20.89
C TRP A 57 0.03 -0.01 -20.39
N TRP A 58 -1.10 0.56 -20.01
CA TRP A 58 -2.30 -0.15 -19.56
C TRP A 58 -3.56 0.67 -19.84
N LYS A 59 -4.68 0.00 -19.68
CA LYS A 59 -6.01 0.61 -19.70
C LYS A 59 -6.76 0.19 -18.46
N VAL A 60 -7.30 1.14 -17.69
CA VAL A 60 -8.03 0.90 -16.45
C VAL A 60 -9.46 1.44 -16.56
N PRO A 61 -10.43 0.60 -16.99
CA PRO A 61 -11.83 1.03 -17.15
C PRO A 61 -12.44 1.61 -15.87
N LEU A 62 -11.97 1.20 -14.68
CA LEU A 62 -12.38 1.71 -13.38
C LEU A 62 -12.04 3.19 -13.15
N LEU A 63 -11.21 3.80 -14.01
CA LEU A 63 -10.89 5.23 -13.93
C LEU A 63 -12.11 6.13 -14.15
N SER A 64 -13.21 5.59 -14.68
CA SER A 64 -14.51 6.28 -14.76
C SER A 64 -15.10 6.65 -13.37
N THR A 65 -14.63 6.04 -12.29
CA THR A 65 -15.03 6.34 -10.91
C THR A 65 -13.80 6.63 -10.05
N PRO A 66 -13.09 7.75 -10.29
CA PRO A 66 -11.75 7.99 -9.73
C PRO A 66 -11.73 8.08 -8.20
N PHE A 67 -12.80 8.60 -7.59
CA PHE A 67 -12.89 8.67 -6.13
C PHE A 67 -13.01 7.28 -5.47
N LEU A 68 -13.85 6.40 -6.02
CA LEU A 68 -13.98 5.03 -5.51
C LEU A 68 -12.69 4.22 -5.76
N LEU A 69 -12.06 4.42 -6.91
CA LEU A 69 -10.78 3.80 -7.22
C LEU A 69 -9.70 4.27 -6.24
N PHE A 70 -9.60 5.59 -6.00
CA PHE A 70 -8.70 6.13 -4.98
C PHE A 70 -8.95 5.53 -3.60
N LEU A 71 -10.19 5.49 -3.16
CA LEU A 71 -10.55 4.93 -1.85
C LEU A 71 -10.18 3.46 -1.74
N GLY A 72 -10.47 2.68 -2.79
CA GLY A 72 -10.10 1.27 -2.89
C GLY A 72 -8.58 1.07 -2.81
N LEU A 73 -7.80 1.84 -3.57
CA LEU A 73 -6.34 1.81 -3.53
C LEU A 73 -5.82 2.19 -2.14
N ALA A 74 -6.28 3.31 -1.58
CA ALA A 74 -5.83 3.79 -0.28
C ALA A 74 -6.07 2.77 0.84
N ILE A 75 -7.27 2.18 0.88
CA ILE A 75 -7.63 1.19 1.91
C ILE A 75 -6.90 -0.13 1.69
N SER A 76 -6.76 -0.59 0.45
CA SER A 76 -6.14 -1.89 0.14
C SER A 76 -4.66 -1.96 0.55
N VAL A 77 -3.93 -0.85 0.45
CA VAL A 77 -2.50 -0.80 0.80
C VAL A 77 -2.24 -0.44 2.27
N SER A 78 -3.21 0.15 2.97
CA SER A 78 -3.05 0.57 4.38
C SER A 78 -2.61 -0.54 5.33
N PRO A 79 -3.09 -1.80 5.24
CA PRO A 79 -2.61 -2.90 6.09
C PRO A 79 -1.11 -3.14 5.96
N ILE A 80 -0.54 -2.92 4.76
CA ILE A 80 0.89 -3.11 4.48
C ILE A 80 1.75 -2.27 5.42
N TYR A 81 1.32 -1.05 5.76
CA TYR A 81 2.11 -0.14 6.58
C TYR A 81 2.16 -0.56 8.05
N LEU A 82 1.12 -1.17 8.58
CA LEU A 82 1.15 -1.77 9.91
C LEU A 82 2.13 -2.96 9.96
N VAL A 83 2.17 -3.74 8.88
CA VAL A 83 3.11 -4.86 8.73
C VAL A 83 4.54 -4.35 8.58
N THR A 84 4.80 -3.41 7.66
CA THR A 84 6.14 -2.84 7.45
C THR A 84 6.66 -2.14 8.69
N TRP A 85 5.80 -1.47 9.46
CA TRP A 85 6.18 -0.87 10.74
C TRP A 85 6.68 -1.94 11.73
N ARG A 86 6.02 -3.11 11.82
CA ARG A 86 6.50 -4.24 12.64
C ARG A 86 7.81 -4.84 12.13
N ILE A 87 7.94 -5.00 10.81
CA ILE A 87 9.16 -5.49 10.17
C ILE A 87 10.34 -4.57 10.51
N VAL A 88 10.17 -3.25 10.32
CA VAL A 88 11.22 -2.27 10.64
C VAL A 88 11.54 -2.27 12.13
N ARG A 89 10.57 -2.41 13.00
CA ARG A 89 10.78 -2.51 14.45
C ARG A 89 11.61 -3.74 14.83
N ARG A 90 11.41 -4.88 14.16
CA ARG A 90 12.07 -6.15 14.49
C ARG A 90 13.42 -6.30 13.78
N PHE A 91 13.48 -5.99 12.49
CA PHE A 91 14.61 -6.29 11.61
C PHE A 91 15.34 -5.05 11.10
N GLY A 92 14.87 -3.87 11.47
CA GLY A 92 15.40 -2.61 10.97
C GLY A 92 15.11 -2.40 9.49
N TRP A 93 15.88 -1.51 8.87
CA TRP A 93 15.70 -1.16 7.48
C TRP A 93 16.02 -2.31 6.51
N ARG A 94 16.87 -3.27 6.91
CA ARG A 94 17.14 -4.49 6.12
C ARG A 94 15.88 -5.32 5.92
N GLY A 95 15.07 -5.46 6.95
CA GLY A 95 13.78 -6.14 6.84
C GLY A 95 12.83 -5.41 5.87
N LEU A 96 12.81 -4.08 5.90
CA LEU A 96 12.02 -3.30 4.95
C LEU A 96 12.50 -3.50 3.51
N ALA A 97 13.82 -3.50 3.28
CA ALA A 97 14.38 -3.72 1.95
C ALA A 97 14.01 -5.11 1.39
N VAL A 98 14.13 -6.17 2.21
CA VAL A 98 13.72 -7.53 1.82
C VAL A 98 12.23 -7.58 1.51
N PHE A 99 11.39 -6.98 2.37
CA PHE A 99 9.95 -6.93 2.14
C PHE A 99 9.59 -6.16 0.87
N THR A 100 10.24 -5.00 0.63
CA THR A 100 10.06 -4.21 -0.59
C THR A 100 10.41 -5.04 -1.82
N GLY A 101 11.57 -5.72 -1.82
CA GLY A 101 11.97 -6.60 -2.92
C GLY A 101 10.95 -7.71 -3.18
N ALA A 102 10.47 -8.38 -2.13
CA ALA A 102 9.46 -9.42 -2.26
C ALA A 102 8.15 -8.89 -2.86
N VAL A 103 7.66 -7.75 -2.36
CA VAL A 103 6.43 -7.13 -2.87
C VAL A 103 6.59 -6.67 -4.32
N THR A 104 7.75 -6.12 -4.69
CA THR A 104 8.07 -5.73 -6.07
C THR A 104 8.04 -6.93 -7.02
N ILE A 105 8.66 -8.05 -6.61
CA ILE A 105 8.75 -9.26 -7.46
C ILE A 105 7.40 -9.95 -7.59
N ILE A 106 6.56 -9.94 -6.55
CA ILE A 106 5.28 -10.66 -6.54
C ILE A 106 4.15 -9.78 -7.10
N GLY A 107 4.21 -8.47 -6.88
CA GLY A 107 3.12 -7.53 -7.19
C GLY A 107 2.77 -7.51 -8.67
N ALA A 108 3.73 -7.23 -9.53
CA ALA A 108 3.51 -7.13 -10.97
C ALA A 108 3.01 -8.45 -11.61
N PRO A 109 3.61 -9.62 -11.39
CA PRO A 109 3.06 -10.89 -11.89
C PRO A 109 1.64 -11.17 -11.39
N ARG A 110 1.33 -10.80 -10.12
CA ARG A 110 -0.02 -10.93 -9.58
C ARG A 110 -1.01 -10.07 -10.35
N ASP A 111 -0.68 -8.82 -10.63
CA ASP A 111 -1.58 -7.90 -11.33
C ASP A 111 -1.78 -8.32 -12.79
N TYR A 112 -0.76 -8.82 -13.45
CA TYR A 112 -0.88 -9.46 -14.78
C TYR A 112 -1.82 -10.66 -14.74
N PHE A 113 -1.68 -11.52 -13.73
CA PHE A 113 -2.57 -12.68 -13.58
C PHE A 113 -4.02 -12.22 -13.32
N ILE A 114 -4.24 -11.24 -12.45
CA ILE A 114 -5.57 -10.69 -12.18
C ILE A 114 -6.15 -10.05 -13.45
N ALA A 115 -5.40 -9.22 -14.15
CA ALA A 115 -5.82 -8.58 -15.38
C ALA A 115 -6.21 -9.60 -16.47
N SER A 116 -5.52 -10.75 -16.55
CA SER A 116 -5.87 -11.83 -17.48
C SER A 116 -7.22 -12.50 -17.17
N LYS A 117 -7.68 -12.43 -15.91
CA LYS A 117 -8.96 -13.00 -15.46
C LYS A 117 -10.08 -11.96 -15.43
N PHE A 118 -9.74 -10.71 -15.20
CA PHE A 118 -10.68 -9.60 -15.03
C PHE A 118 -10.27 -8.42 -15.92
N PRO A 119 -10.35 -8.56 -17.26
CA PRO A 119 -9.95 -7.50 -18.19
C PRO A 119 -10.81 -6.24 -18.08
N GLU A 120 -11.99 -6.34 -17.46
CA GLU A 120 -12.83 -5.21 -17.13
C GLU A 120 -12.24 -4.31 -16.02
N TRP A 121 -11.25 -4.78 -15.27
CA TRP A 121 -10.58 -4.00 -14.23
C TRP A 121 -9.33 -3.31 -14.78
N MET A 122 -8.50 -4.07 -15.48
CA MET A 122 -7.25 -3.57 -16.03
C MET A 122 -6.81 -4.46 -17.21
N VAL A 123 -6.23 -3.84 -18.22
CA VAL A 123 -5.61 -4.52 -19.37
C VAL A 123 -4.21 -3.95 -19.53
N PHE A 124 -3.19 -4.80 -19.51
CA PHE A 124 -1.82 -4.40 -19.80
C PHE A 124 -1.53 -4.48 -21.30
N SER A 125 -0.76 -3.51 -21.79
CA SER A 125 -0.19 -3.59 -23.15
C SER A 125 0.93 -4.63 -23.19
N PRO A 126 1.18 -5.25 -24.34
CA PRO A 126 2.29 -6.19 -24.50
C PRO A 126 3.65 -5.49 -24.33
N GLY A 127 4.60 -6.19 -23.73
CA GLY A 127 5.96 -5.70 -23.55
C GLY A 127 6.44 -5.69 -22.10
N ILE A 128 7.74 -5.43 -21.93
CA ILE A 128 8.40 -5.43 -20.61
C ILE A 128 8.17 -4.13 -19.83
N VAL A 129 7.96 -3.01 -20.53
CA VAL A 129 7.87 -1.67 -19.90
C VAL A 129 6.71 -1.57 -18.92
N PRO A 130 5.47 -2.00 -19.25
CA PRO A 130 4.37 -1.99 -18.29
C PRO A 130 4.65 -2.83 -17.05
N ILE A 131 5.32 -3.98 -17.20
CA ILE A 131 5.69 -4.87 -16.10
C ILE A 131 6.66 -4.18 -15.15
N ILE A 132 7.70 -3.53 -15.71
CA ILE A 132 8.69 -2.80 -14.92
C ILE A 132 8.04 -1.60 -14.22
N ALA A 133 7.20 -0.84 -14.93
CA ALA A 133 6.50 0.31 -14.36
C ALA A 133 5.62 -0.09 -13.17
N ASP A 134 4.89 -1.18 -13.31
CA ASP A 134 4.04 -1.73 -12.25
C ASP A 134 4.90 -2.24 -11.08
N ALA A 135 5.97 -3.00 -11.33
CA ALA A 135 6.89 -3.46 -10.29
C ALA A 135 7.53 -2.29 -9.52
N VAL A 136 7.98 -1.24 -10.21
CA VAL A 136 8.51 -0.02 -9.57
C VAL A 136 7.45 0.67 -8.73
N THR A 137 6.20 0.71 -9.19
CA THR A 137 5.07 1.25 -8.40
C THR A 137 4.90 0.50 -7.09
N TYR A 138 4.98 -0.84 -7.10
CA TYR A 138 4.92 -1.64 -5.87
C TYR A 138 6.04 -1.31 -4.89
N GLY A 139 7.27 -1.27 -5.35
CA GLY A 139 8.42 -0.99 -4.47
C GLY A 139 8.47 0.44 -3.99
N ALA A 140 8.51 1.40 -4.93
CA ALA A 140 8.76 2.80 -4.63
C ALA A 140 7.53 3.49 -4.00
N VAL A 141 6.33 3.25 -4.56
CA VAL A 141 5.13 3.99 -4.14
C VAL A 141 4.39 3.23 -3.03
N ILE A 142 4.00 1.98 -3.30
CA ILE A 142 3.17 1.24 -2.33
C ILE A 142 3.96 0.93 -1.05
N VAL A 143 5.22 0.53 -1.13
CA VAL A 143 5.96 0.20 0.10
C VAL A 143 6.72 1.40 0.65
N LEU A 144 7.64 2.00 -0.11
CA LEU A 144 8.57 3.00 0.46
C LEU A 144 7.90 4.33 0.74
N LEU A 145 7.15 4.91 -0.21
CA LEU A 145 6.46 6.18 0.00
C LEU A 145 5.44 6.07 1.12
N GLY A 146 4.55 5.07 1.06
CA GLY A 146 3.50 4.92 2.05
C GLY A 146 4.04 4.63 3.45
N HIS A 147 5.10 3.79 3.58
CA HIS A 147 5.79 3.60 4.84
C HIS A 147 6.45 4.88 5.35
N GLY A 148 7.05 5.67 4.46
CA GLY A 148 7.64 6.98 4.79
C GLY A 148 6.62 7.93 5.40
N VAL A 149 5.45 8.07 4.76
CA VAL A 149 4.35 8.90 5.26
C VAL A 149 3.82 8.38 6.60
N MET A 150 3.61 7.07 6.73
CA MET A 150 3.25 6.48 8.02
C MET A 150 4.25 6.83 9.12
N ARG A 151 5.55 6.74 8.83
CA ARG A 151 6.61 7.06 9.77
C ARG A 151 6.59 8.52 10.24
N LEU A 152 6.28 9.47 9.33
CA LEU A 152 6.15 10.88 9.67
C LEU A 152 5.06 11.12 10.72
N ILE A 153 3.96 10.39 10.64
CA ILE A 153 2.82 10.53 11.57
C ILE A 153 3.01 9.71 12.84
N SER A 154 3.44 8.46 12.68
CA SER A 154 3.55 7.50 13.80
C SER A 154 4.86 7.63 14.59
N GLY A 155 5.83 8.35 14.06
CA GLY A 155 7.19 8.39 14.61
C GLY A 155 8.03 7.17 14.20
N PRO A 156 9.33 7.19 14.50
CA PRO A 156 10.26 6.11 14.14
C PRO A 156 9.98 4.85 14.96
N ALA A 157 10.02 3.68 14.29
CA ALA A 157 9.68 2.40 14.90
C ALA A 157 10.61 1.99 16.08
N ARG A 158 11.82 2.54 16.16
CA ARG A 158 12.82 2.23 17.21
C ARG A 158 12.65 3.03 18.50
N GLU A 159 12.19 4.28 18.42
CA GLU A 159 12.04 5.16 19.60
C GLU A 159 11.02 4.64 20.61
N ASP A 160 10.02 3.89 20.15
CA ASP A 160 9.03 3.24 21.03
C ASP A 160 9.65 2.22 22.01
N ARG A 161 10.84 1.70 21.74
CA ARG A 161 11.56 0.78 22.67
C ARG A 161 12.36 1.52 23.73
N LEU A 162 13.00 2.62 23.34
CA LEU A 162 13.86 3.39 24.23
C LEU A 162 13.03 4.21 25.23
N ALA A 163 11.89 4.76 24.80
CA ALA A 163 10.99 5.49 25.68
C ALA A 163 10.37 4.60 26.79
N ARG A 164 10.24 3.29 26.57
CA ARG A 164 9.72 2.35 27.58
C ARG A 164 10.79 1.80 28.52
N SER A 165 12.05 1.93 28.19
CA SER A 165 13.17 1.44 28.98
C SER A 165 13.83 2.52 29.85
N GLN A 166 13.39 3.79 29.75
CA GLN A 166 13.78 4.80 30.73
C GLN A 166 12.97 4.58 32.01
N PRO A 167 13.60 4.21 33.13
CA PRO A 167 12.92 4.25 34.41
C PRO A 167 12.44 5.68 34.62
N LEU A 168 11.17 5.84 35.02
CA LEU A 168 10.69 7.10 35.52
C LEU A 168 11.74 7.59 36.56
N ALA A 169 12.46 8.67 36.25
CA ALA A 169 13.31 9.30 37.21
C ALA A 169 12.40 9.64 38.40
N ALA A 170 12.60 8.92 39.49
CA ALA A 170 11.91 9.23 40.74
C ALA A 170 12.24 10.67 41.14
N PRO A 171 11.26 11.46 41.65
CA PRO A 171 11.46 12.81 42.07
C PRO A 171 12.41 12.92 43.27
#